data_9012725d7de9a3eee2737cab242b71df
#
_entry.id   9012725d7de9a3eee2737cab242b71df
#
_cell.length_a   1.000
_cell.length_b   1.000
_cell.length_c   1.000
_cell.angle_alpha   90.00
_cell.angle_beta   90.00
_cell.angle_gamma   90.00
#
_symmetry.space_group_name_H-M   'P 1'
#
loop_
_entity.id
_entity.type
_entity.pdbx_description
1 polymer ?
#
loop_
_entity_poly.entity_id
_entity_poly.type
_entity_poly.pdbx_seq_one_letter_code
_entity_poly.pdbx_strand_id
1 'polypeptide(L)'
;YLKNEGYPPLHIAGKTLQGGKLSVDGSVSSQFLTALLMSAPLFSDDTVISIKGELVSKPYIDITLDTMAKFGVQVENDNYQHFTIRAGQKYIAPSRFLVEGDASSASYFLAAGAIKGGSVKVTGIGKQSIQGDIRFADVLEAMGARVEWFDDCVVIHGAPLKGVDMDMNHIPDAAMTIAVAALFAEGETCIRNIYNWRVKETDRLNAMATELRKLGVEVEE
;
A
#
# COMPACT_ATOMS: atom_id res chain seq x y z
N TYR A 1 7.30 25.30 -13.91
CA TYR A 1 7.93 24.40 -14.90
C TYR A 1 9.06 25.15 -15.60
N LEU A 2 10.18 24.48 -15.87
CA LEU A 2 11.35 25.10 -16.52
C LEU A 2 11.43 24.82 -18.02
N LYS A 3 10.77 23.80 -18.52
CA LYS A 3 10.73 23.41 -19.94
C LYS A 3 9.31 23.18 -20.42
N ASN A 4 8.71 22.04 -20.04
CA ASN A 4 7.37 21.66 -20.47
C ASN A 4 6.40 21.81 -19.31
N GLU A 5 5.24 22.43 -19.53
CA GLU A 5 4.19 22.53 -18.52
C GLU A 5 3.74 21.12 -18.09
N GLY A 6 3.59 20.93 -16.76
CA GLY A 6 3.18 19.66 -16.16
C GLY A 6 4.32 18.66 -15.94
N TYR A 7 5.56 18.94 -16.39
CA TYR A 7 6.68 18.01 -16.30
C TYR A 7 7.92 18.63 -15.64
N PRO A 8 8.73 17.80 -14.95
CA PRO A 8 10.05 18.22 -14.49
C PRO A 8 10.95 18.65 -15.68
N PRO A 9 11.95 19.49 -15.44
CA PRO A 9 12.38 20.06 -14.15
C PRO A 9 11.50 21.20 -13.67
N LEU A 10 11.37 21.29 -12.32
CA LEU A 10 10.56 22.28 -11.65
C LEU A 10 11.44 23.25 -10.85
N HIS A 11 11.01 24.51 -10.75
CA HIS A 11 11.51 25.44 -9.76
C HIS A 11 10.43 25.70 -8.72
N ILE A 12 10.75 25.46 -7.44
CA ILE A 12 9.84 25.66 -6.31
C ILE A 12 10.43 26.75 -5.41
N ALA A 13 9.76 27.89 -5.33
CA ALA A 13 10.11 28.94 -4.39
C ALA A 13 9.54 28.55 -3.00
N GLY A 14 10.44 28.30 -2.04
CA GLY A 14 10.05 27.97 -0.67
C GLY A 14 9.37 29.14 0.03
N LYS A 15 8.36 28.86 0.84
CA LYS A 15 7.69 29.81 1.74
C LYS A 15 7.14 29.09 2.96
N THR A 16 6.85 29.86 4.03
CA THR A 16 6.07 29.34 5.16
C THR A 16 4.66 29.01 4.70
N LEU A 17 4.22 27.79 4.98
CA LEU A 17 2.86 27.34 4.66
C LEU A 17 1.94 27.64 5.83
N GLN A 18 0.77 28.15 5.51
CA GLN A 18 -0.31 28.34 6.46
C GLN A 18 -1.17 27.08 6.52
N GLY A 19 -1.68 26.76 7.70
CA GLY A 19 -2.68 25.72 7.88
C GLY A 19 -4.07 26.18 7.38
N GLY A 20 -5.11 25.52 7.84
CA GLY A 20 -6.48 25.79 7.50
C GLY A 20 -7.24 24.58 6.98
N LYS A 21 -8.31 24.82 6.24
CA LYS A 21 -9.16 23.75 5.70
C LYS A 21 -8.71 23.37 4.29
N LEU A 22 -8.38 22.13 4.11
CA LEU A 22 -7.97 21.53 2.83
C LEU A 22 -8.96 20.45 2.42
N SER A 23 -9.01 20.14 1.14
CA SER A 23 -9.83 19.06 0.62
C SER A 23 -9.03 18.26 -0.41
N VAL A 24 -9.05 16.92 -0.26
CA VAL A 24 -8.30 15.98 -1.10
C VAL A 24 -9.27 14.97 -1.70
N ASP A 25 -9.09 14.66 -2.97
CA ASP A 25 -9.78 13.54 -3.60
C ASP A 25 -9.15 12.22 -3.11
N GLY A 26 -9.94 11.42 -2.39
CA GLY A 26 -9.49 10.15 -1.82
C GLY A 26 -9.45 9.00 -2.81
N SER A 27 -10.03 9.15 -4.00
CA SER A 27 -10.23 8.06 -4.96
C SER A 27 -9.00 7.76 -5.84
N VAL A 28 -8.02 8.66 -5.88
CA VAL A 28 -6.87 8.56 -6.79
C VAL A 28 -5.70 7.82 -6.14
N SER A 29 -5.17 8.36 -5.05
CA SER A 29 -4.02 7.77 -4.35
C SER A 29 -3.89 8.30 -2.93
N SER A 30 -3.64 7.41 -1.98
CA SER A 30 -3.33 7.76 -0.59
C SER A 30 -2.03 8.57 -0.44
N GLN A 31 -1.12 8.53 -1.41
CA GLN A 31 0.17 9.22 -1.37
C GLN A 31 0.03 10.74 -1.29
N PHE A 32 -1.00 11.31 -1.94
CA PHE A 32 -1.27 12.76 -1.84
C PHE A 32 -1.67 13.16 -0.42
N LEU A 33 -2.52 12.36 0.21
CA LEU A 33 -2.92 12.56 1.60
C LEU A 33 -1.73 12.38 2.54
N THR A 34 -0.93 11.33 2.37
CA THR A 34 0.30 11.09 3.15
C THR A 34 1.24 12.30 3.10
N ALA A 35 1.48 12.87 1.93
CA ALA A 35 2.35 14.04 1.79
C ALA A 35 1.82 15.25 2.58
N LEU A 36 0.51 15.50 2.57
CA LEU A 36 -0.13 16.56 3.33
C LEU A 36 -0.10 16.29 4.83
N LEU A 37 -0.43 15.07 5.28
CA LEU A 37 -0.40 14.68 6.69
C LEU A 37 0.99 14.90 7.29
N MET A 38 2.04 14.41 6.60
CA MET A 38 3.41 14.53 7.08
C MET A 38 3.94 15.96 7.11
N SER A 39 3.46 16.84 6.25
CA SER A 39 3.89 18.23 6.18
C SER A 39 3.08 19.18 7.07
N ALA A 40 1.81 18.87 7.34
CA ALA A 40 0.89 19.73 8.08
C ALA A 40 1.36 20.14 9.50
N PRO A 41 2.08 19.31 10.29
CA PRO A 41 2.64 19.73 11.57
C PRO A 41 3.61 20.90 11.48
N LEU A 42 4.20 21.15 10.30
CA LEU A 42 5.14 22.23 10.03
C LEU A 42 4.46 23.53 9.57
N PHE A 43 3.13 23.53 9.42
CA PHE A 43 2.37 24.72 9.05
C PHE A 43 2.17 25.65 10.25
N SER A 44 1.89 26.91 9.98
CA SER A 44 1.74 27.94 11.05
C SER A 44 0.46 27.79 11.86
N ASP A 45 -0.57 27.16 11.29
CA ASP A 45 -1.91 27.07 11.88
C ASP A 45 -2.43 25.62 11.83
N ASP A 46 -3.46 25.33 12.65
CA ASP A 46 -4.15 24.05 12.62
C ASP A 46 -4.63 23.72 11.20
N THR A 47 -4.52 22.45 10.84
CA THR A 47 -4.90 21.97 9.52
C THR A 47 -6.00 20.92 9.63
N VAL A 48 -7.08 21.10 8.87
CA VAL A 48 -8.13 20.11 8.72
C VAL A 48 -8.18 19.66 7.27
N ILE A 49 -7.95 18.37 7.04
CA ILE A 49 -7.99 17.77 5.71
C ILE A 49 -9.28 16.97 5.59
N SER A 50 -10.15 17.37 4.66
CA SER A 50 -11.40 16.65 4.35
C SER A 50 -11.22 15.81 3.10
N ILE A 51 -11.67 14.56 3.15
CA ILE A 51 -11.61 13.63 2.01
C ILE A 51 -12.89 13.78 1.19
N LYS A 52 -12.74 13.97 -0.11
CA LYS A 52 -13.81 13.88 -1.08
C LYS A 52 -13.87 12.46 -1.65
N GLY A 53 -15.06 11.91 -1.72
CA GLY A 53 -15.26 10.54 -2.18
C GLY A 53 -14.80 9.49 -1.17
N GLU A 54 -14.52 8.31 -1.65
CA GLU A 54 -14.01 7.22 -0.84
C GLU A 54 -12.47 7.21 -0.83
N LEU A 55 -11.88 7.08 0.35
CA LEU A 55 -10.43 6.95 0.48
C LEU A 55 -10.00 5.53 0.12
N VAL A 56 -9.22 5.40 -0.94
CA VAL A 56 -8.60 4.13 -1.34
C VAL A 56 -7.32 3.87 -0.54
N SER A 57 -6.94 2.60 -0.44
CA SER A 57 -5.65 2.19 0.14
C SER A 57 -5.44 2.70 1.57
N LYS A 58 -6.47 2.64 2.40
CA LYS A 58 -6.47 3.08 3.81
C LYS A 58 -5.28 2.56 4.64
N PRO A 59 -4.84 1.29 4.51
CA PRO A 59 -3.71 0.78 5.28
C PRO A 59 -2.41 1.59 5.13
N TYR A 60 -2.18 2.24 3.99
CA TYR A 60 -1.00 3.10 3.83
C TYR A 60 -1.11 4.41 4.62
N ILE A 61 -2.35 4.88 4.86
CA ILE A 61 -2.58 6.01 5.78
C ILE A 61 -2.34 5.58 7.22
N ASP A 62 -2.72 4.37 7.61
CA ASP A 62 -2.46 3.85 8.95
C ASP A 62 -0.96 3.77 9.23
N ILE A 63 -0.14 3.33 8.26
CA ILE A 63 1.33 3.37 8.35
C ILE A 63 1.82 4.81 8.56
N THR A 64 1.26 5.76 7.82
CA THR A 64 1.62 7.18 7.95
C THR A 64 1.31 7.70 9.35
N LEU A 65 0.10 7.48 9.84
CA LEU A 65 -0.35 7.94 11.17
C LEU A 65 0.45 7.31 12.30
N ASP A 66 0.69 6.01 12.23
CA ASP A 66 1.49 5.28 13.22
C ASP A 66 2.94 5.80 13.24
N THR A 67 3.53 5.99 12.07
CA THR A 67 4.88 6.54 11.97
C THR A 67 4.96 7.95 12.53
N MET A 68 4.01 8.83 12.17
CA MET A 68 3.93 10.19 12.72
C MET A 68 3.81 10.15 14.26
N ALA A 69 2.98 9.27 14.81
CA ALA A 69 2.81 9.10 16.25
C ALA A 69 4.10 8.63 16.94
N LYS A 70 4.84 7.69 16.35
CA LYS A 70 6.16 7.24 16.85
C LYS A 70 7.20 8.33 16.85
N PHE A 71 7.05 9.34 15.99
CA PHE A 71 7.87 10.55 15.96
C PHE A 71 7.25 11.74 16.72
N GLY A 72 6.26 11.49 17.58
CA GLY A 72 5.71 12.48 18.51
C GLY A 72 4.64 13.40 17.94
N VAL A 73 4.14 13.13 16.74
CA VAL A 73 3.07 13.92 16.11
C VAL A 73 1.75 13.14 16.14
N GLN A 74 0.71 13.80 16.63
CA GLN A 74 -0.63 13.23 16.72
C GLN A 74 -1.55 13.82 15.65
N VAL A 75 -2.33 12.96 15.02
CA VAL A 75 -3.36 13.32 14.05
C VAL A 75 -4.69 12.74 14.53
N GLU A 76 -5.71 13.57 14.64
CA GLU A 76 -7.06 13.13 14.89
C GLU A 76 -7.64 12.59 13.57
N ASN A 77 -8.03 11.32 13.52
CA ASN A 77 -8.63 10.66 12.36
C ASN A 77 -10.11 10.38 12.65
N ASP A 78 -10.99 11.06 11.95
CA ASP A 78 -12.44 10.80 12.01
C ASP A 78 -12.86 9.93 10.82
N ASN A 79 -12.81 8.61 11.03
CA ASN A 79 -13.25 7.58 10.08
C ASN A 79 -12.73 7.76 8.65
N TYR A 80 -11.51 8.26 8.49
CA TYR A 80 -10.87 8.58 7.21
C TYR A 80 -11.61 9.63 6.37
N GLN A 81 -12.56 10.36 6.95
CA GLN A 81 -13.27 11.45 6.30
C GLN A 81 -12.64 12.81 6.62
N HIS A 82 -12.15 12.96 7.85
CA HIS A 82 -11.48 14.18 8.30
C HIS A 82 -10.23 13.83 9.10
N PHE A 83 -9.18 14.58 8.83
CA PHE A 83 -7.93 14.51 9.59
C PHE A 83 -7.61 15.87 10.15
N THR A 84 -7.45 15.97 11.48
CA THR A 84 -7.11 17.23 12.15
C THR A 84 -5.70 17.15 12.70
N ILE A 85 -4.85 18.08 12.30
CA ILE A 85 -3.48 18.23 12.73
C ILE A 85 -3.33 19.57 13.43
N ARG A 86 -2.99 19.57 14.74
CA ARG A 86 -2.78 20.78 15.52
C ARG A 86 -1.43 21.39 15.17
N ALA A 87 -1.42 22.71 15.06
CA ALA A 87 -0.18 23.47 14.86
C ALA A 87 0.77 23.37 16.06
N GLY A 88 2.03 23.67 15.81
CA GLY A 88 3.06 23.74 16.86
C GLY A 88 3.59 22.39 17.31
N GLN A 89 3.12 21.28 16.76
CA GLN A 89 3.72 19.97 16.97
C GLN A 89 5.10 19.91 16.31
N LYS A 90 5.97 19.06 16.85
CA LYS A 90 7.32 18.86 16.29
C LYS A 90 7.62 17.38 16.22
N TYR A 91 8.26 16.98 15.13
CA TYR A 91 8.81 15.64 15.03
C TYR A 91 9.98 15.49 15.99
N ILE A 92 9.93 14.45 16.81
CA ILE A 92 10.95 14.08 17.79
C ILE A 92 11.47 12.70 17.41
N ALA A 93 12.75 12.63 17.08
CA ALA A 93 13.37 11.37 16.73
C ALA A 93 13.36 10.41 17.95
N PRO A 94 12.83 9.20 17.85
CA PRO A 94 12.97 8.20 18.88
C PRO A 94 14.43 7.74 18.98
N SER A 95 14.86 7.25 20.14
CA SER A 95 16.21 6.74 20.33
C SER A 95 16.54 5.54 19.45
N ARG A 96 15.53 4.73 19.13
CA ARG A 96 15.57 3.61 18.19
C ARG A 96 14.28 3.57 17.41
N PHE A 97 14.39 3.30 16.12
CA PHE A 97 13.26 3.05 15.23
C PHE A 97 13.57 1.83 14.36
N LEU A 98 12.73 0.82 14.44
CA LEU A 98 12.81 -0.35 13.57
C LEU A 98 12.12 -0.01 12.25
N VAL A 99 12.88 0.00 11.16
CA VAL A 99 12.31 -0.01 9.82
C VAL A 99 12.01 -1.46 9.47
N GLU A 100 10.72 -1.78 9.36
CA GLU A 100 10.28 -3.12 8.96
C GLU A 100 10.73 -3.43 7.52
N GLY A 101 10.77 -4.72 7.19
CA GLY A 101 10.85 -5.17 5.80
C GLY A 101 9.61 -4.70 5.03
N ASP A 102 9.76 -4.44 3.74
CA ASP A 102 8.64 -4.07 2.87
C ASP A 102 7.77 -5.29 2.57
N ALA A 103 6.52 -5.27 3.05
CA ALA A 103 5.57 -6.37 2.87
C ALA A 103 5.15 -6.56 1.40
N SER A 104 5.13 -5.49 0.60
CA SER A 104 4.88 -5.61 -0.85
C SER A 104 6.01 -6.38 -1.54
N SER A 105 7.27 -6.06 -1.23
CA SER A 105 8.43 -6.81 -1.73
C SER A 105 8.48 -8.25 -1.20
N ALA A 106 8.06 -8.46 0.05
CA ALA A 106 7.95 -9.79 0.64
C ALA A 106 6.99 -10.71 -0.12
N SER A 107 5.96 -10.14 -0.74
CA SER A 107 4.96 -10.89 -1.52
C SER A 107 5.60 -11.76 -2.61
N TYR A 108 6.66 -11.29 -3.24
CA TYR A 108 7.37 -12.04 -4.29
C TYR A 108 7.98 -13.35 -3.77
N PHE A 109 8.60 -13.28 -2.60
CA PHE A 109 9.24 -14.46 -1.98
C PHE A 109 8.21 -15.41 -1.38
N LEU A 110 7.13 -14.86 -0.80
CA LEU A 110 6.03 -15.67 -0.29
C LEU A 110 5.32 -16.40 -1.46
N ALA A 111 5.05 -15.71 -2.57
CA ALA A 111 4.48 -16.33 -3.76
C ALA A 111 5.40 -17.43 -4.32
N ALA A 112 6.72 -17.17 -4.42
CA ALA A 112 7.68 -18.16 -4.88
C ALA A 112 7.66 -19.42 -4.00
N GLY A 113 7.55 -19.27 -2.68
CA GLY A 113 7.40 -20.38 -1.74
C GLY A 113 6.11 -21.16 -1.95
N ALA A 114 5.00 -20.47 -2.13
CA ALA A 114 3.69 -21.09 -2.38
C ALA A 114 3.65 -21.91 -3.69
N ILE A 115 4.24 -21.36 -4.77
CA ILE A 115 4.21 -21.94 -6.11
C ILE A 115 5.11 -23.19 -6.22
N LYS A 116 6.32 -23.12 -5.67
CA LYS A 116 7.37 -24.13 -5.94
C LYS A 116 7.24 -25.41 -5.10
N GLY A 117 6.38 -25.43 -4.12
CA GLY A 117 6.37 -26.51 -3.14
C GLY A 117 7.67 -26.54 -2.32
N GLY A 118 7.57 -26.46 -1.04
CA GLY A 118 8.70 -26.31 -0.12
C GLY A 118 8.36 -25.25 0.91
N SER A 119 9.37 -24.70 1.58
CA SER A 119 9.14 -23.68 2.61
C SER A 119 10.03 -22.47 2.35
N VAL A 120 9.43 -21.28 2.43
CA VAL A 120 10.15 -20.01 2.42
C VAL A 120 9.82 -19.25 3.69
N LYS A 121 10.86 -18.80 4.39
CA LYS A 121 10.76 -17.90 5.55
C LYS A 121 11.18 -16.50 5.13
N VAL A 122 10.30 -15.52 5.33
CA VAL A 122 10.59 -14.09 5.14
C VAL A 122 10.67 -13.45 6.51
N THR A 123 11.78 -12.81 6.82
CA THR A 123 12.05 -12.11 8.09
C THR A 123 11.90 -10.60 7.92
N GLY A 124 11.72 -9.89 9.03
CA GLY A 124 11.56 -8.43 9.07
C GLY A 124 10.12 -7.94 8.85
N ILE A 125 9.19 -8.87 8.68
CA ILE A 125 7.74 -8.66 8.72
C ILE A 125 7.12 -9.77 9.57
N GLY A 126 6.01 -9.52 10.24
CA GLY A 126 5.36 -10.53 11.08
C GLY A 126 3.99 -10.10 11.58
N LYS A 127 3.47 -10.80 12.57
CA LYS A 127 2.12 -10.58 13.15
C LYS A 127 1.85 -9.14 13.57
N GLN A 128 2.90 -8.42 13.99
CA GLN A 128 2.80 -7.08 14.55
C GLN A 128 2.86 -5.99 13.46
N SER A 129 3.15 -6.36 12.21
CA SER A 129 3.21 -5.40 11.12
C SER A 129 1.85 -4.78 10.85
N ILE A 130 1.84 -3.45 10.73
CA ILE A 130 0.65 -2.67 10.34
C ILE A 130 0.57 -2.47 8.81
N GLN A 131 1.55 -2.95 8.06
CA GLN A 131 1.54 -2.87 6.60
C GLN A 131 0.39 -3.71 6.05
N GLY A 132 -0.50 -3.09 5.26
CA GLY A 132 -1.63 -3.79 4.66
C GLY A 132 -1.21 -5.00 3.83
N ASP A 133 -0.11 -4.86 3.08
CA ASP A 133 0.38 -5.87 2.15
C ASP A 133 0.85 -7.17 2.83
N ILE A 134 1.02 -7.19 4.17
CA ILE A 134 1.26 -8.44 4.92
C ILE A 134 0.11 -9.44 4.73
N ARG A 135 -1.12 -8.94 4.48
CA ARG A 135 -2.33 -9.73 4.21
C ARG A 135 -2.24 -10.54 2.91
N PHE A 136 -1.23 -10.31 2.09
CA PHE A 136 -0.93 -11.17 0.96
C PHE A 136 -0.72 -12.63 1.36
N ALA A 137 -0.16 -12.88 2.54
CA ALA A 137 -0.02 -14.23 3.06
C ALA A 137 -1.38 -14.92 3.28
N ASP A 138 -2.41 -14.18 3.75
CA ASP A 138 -3.76 -14.71 3.90
C ASP A 138 -4.39 -15.08 2.55
N VAL A 139 -4.06 -14.33 1.48
CA VAL A 139 -4.52 -14.66 0.12
C VAL A 139 -3.89 -15.97 -0.36
N LEU A 140 -2.58 -16.17 -0.13
CA LEU A 140 -1.92 -17.42 -0.47
C LEU A 140 -2.48 -18.60 0.34
N GLU A 141 -2.87 -18.37 1.59
CA GLU A 141 -3.56 -19.37 2.43
C GLU A 141 -4.93 -19.72 1.84
N ALA A 142 -5.70 -18.73 1.40
CA ALA A 142 -6.98 -18.94 0.72
C ALA A 142 -6.79 -19.69 -0.62
N MET A 143 -5.68 -19.48 -1.31
CA MET A 143 -5.30 -20.25 -2.51
C MET A 143 -4.87 -21.70 -2.20
N GLY A 144 -4.63 -22.04 -0.93
CA GLY A 144 -4.30 -23.41 -0.47
C GLY A 144 -2.91 -23.60 0.10
N ALA A 145 -2.05 -22.60 0.12
CA ALA A 145 -0.76 -22.67 0.79
C ALA A 145 -0.95 -22.69 2.33
N ARG A 146 0.01 -23.25 3.05
CA ARG A 146 0.01 -23.20 4.51
C ARG A 146 0.90 -22.04 4.99
N VAL A 147 0.37 -21.18 5.87
CA VAL A 147 1.06 -20.02 6.41
C VAL A 147 1.30 -20.19 7.91
N GLU A 148 2.52 -19.91 8.36
CA GLU A 148 2.86 -19.84 9.77
C GLU A 148 3.33 -18.43 10.11
N TRP A 149 2.65 -17.84 11.12
CA TRP A 149 2.89 -16.49 11.57
C TRP A 149 3.72 -16.44 12.84
N PHE A 150 4.77 -15.62 12.82
CA PHE A 150 5.60 -15.31 13.98
C PHE A 150 5.66 -13.78 14.18
N ASP A 151 6.27 -13.34 15.27
CA ASP A 151 6.30 -11.92 15.60
C ASP A 151 7.14 -11.09 14.60
N ASP A 152 8.21 -11.68 14.05
CA ASP A 152 9.18 -11.03 13.17
C ASP A 152 9.34 -11.70 11.81
N CYS A 153 8.56 -12.73 11.52
CA CYS A 153 8.65 -13.45 10.26
C CYS A 153 7.34 -14.15 9.88
N VAL A 154 7.24 -14.46 8.59
CA VAL A 154 6.20 -15.30 8.01
C VAL A 154 6.87 -16.48 7.31
N VAL A 155 6.34 -17.68 7.51
CA VAL A 155 6.75 -18.89 6.79
C VAL A 155 5.60 -19.35 5.92
N ILE A 156 5.87 -19.55 4.64
CA ILE A 156 4.93 -20.11 3.67
C ILE A 156 5.40 -21.52 3.26
N HIS A 157 4.44 -22.43 3.18
CA HIS A 157 4.67 -23.79 2.66
C HIS A 157 3.81 -23.97 1.42
N GLY A 158 4.46 -24.36 0.32
CA GLY A 158 3.78 -24.56 -0.95
C GLY A 158 2.85 -25.76 -0.94
N ALA A 159 1.75 -25.61 -1.69
CA ALA A 159 0.75 -26.63 -1.94
C ALA A 159 0.17 -26.45 -3.35
N PRO A 160 -0.62 -27.39 -3.87
CA PRO A 160 -1.41 -27.16 -5.07
C PRO A 160 -2.34 -25.95 -4.86
N LEU A 161 -2.10 -24.88 -5.61
CA LEU A 161 -2.86 -23.64 -5.50
C LEU A 161 -4.17 -23.74 -6.28
N LYS A 162 -5.20 -23.06 -5.78
CA LYS A 162 -6.50 -22.89 -6.42
C LYS A 162 -6.80 -21.42 -6.66
N GLY A 163 -7.56 -21.17 -7.72
CA GLY A 163 -8.07 -19.83 -8.02
C GLY A 163 -8.94 -19.27 -6.89
N VAL A 164 -8.93 -17.95 -6.75
CA VAL A 164 -9.67 -17.22 -5.71
C VAL A 164 -10.37 -16.01 -6.33
N ASP A 165 -11.43 -15.55 -5.67
CA ASP A 165 -12.14 -14.31 -5.98
C ASP A 165 -12.00 -13.37 -4.79
N MET A 166 -11.24 -12.29 -4.93
CA MET A 166 -10.86 -11.44 -3.80
C MET A 166 -10.87 -9.95 -4.14
N ASP A 167 -11.33 -9.17 -3.16
CA ASP A 167 -11.18 -7.72 -3.14
C ASP A 167 -9.77 -7.34 -2.68
N MET A 168 -9.04 -6.64 -3.54
CA MET A 168 -7.65 -6.27 -3.30
C MET A 168 -7.44 -4.77 -3.13
N ASN A 169 -8.51 -4.01 -2.87
CA ASN A 169 -8.41 -2.54 -2.69
C ASN A 169 -7.46 -2.13 -1.57
N HIS A 170 -7.36 -2.94 -0.51
CA HIS A 170 -6.52 -2.66 0.65
C HIS A 170 -5.04 -3.03 0.47
N ILE A 171 -4.71 -3.89 -0.52
CA ILE A 171 -3.33 -4.31 -0.82
C ILE A 171 -3.05 -4.30 -2.33
N PRO A 172 -3.30 -3.16 -3.00
CA PRO A 172 -3.24 -3.09 -4.46
C PRO A 172 -1.83 -3.36 -5.02
N ASP A 173 -0.78 -3.10 -4.27
CA ASP A 173 0.58 -3.33 -4.73
C ASP A 173 0.93 -4.83 -4.73
N ALA A 174 0.47 -5.60 -3.73
CA ALA A 174 0.62 -7.05 -3.69
C ALA A 174 -0.30 -7.79 -4.69
N ALA A 175 -1.37 -7.14 -5.17
CA ALA A 175 -2.30 -7.75 -6.12
C ALA A 175 -1.63 -8.16 -7.45
N MET A 176 -0.57 -7.46 -7.88
CA MET A 176 0.21 -7.88 -9.06
C MET A 176 0.87 -9.25 -8.85
N THR A 177 1.34 -9.51 -7.63
CA THR A 177 1.94 -10.80 -7.29
C THR A 177 0.90 -11.91 -7.29
N ILE A 178 -0.36 -11.62 -6.92
CA ILE A 178 -1.46 -12.60 -7.01
C ILE A 178 -1.73 -12.97 -8.47
N ALA A 179 -1.77 -12.00 -9.38
CA ALA A 179 -1.95 -12.26 -10.80
C ALA A 179 -0.86 -13.20 -11.35
N VAL A 180 0.37 -13.09 -10.87
CA VAL A 180 1.45 -14.02 -11.21
C VAL A 180 1.24 -15.39 -10.54
N ALA A 181 0.86 -15.43 -9.26
CA ALA A 181 0.60 -16.69 -8.55
C ALA A 181 -0.57 -17.47 -9.20
N ALA A 182 -1.57 -16.78 -9.76
CA ALA A 182 -2.69 -17.37 -10.47
C ALA A 182 -2.28 -18.23 -11.66
N LEU A 183 -1.14 -17.93 -12.31
CA LEU A 183 -0.59 -18.78 -13.40
C LEU A 183 -0.30 -20.21 -12.96
N PHE A 184 -0.17 -20.45 -11.67
CA PHE A 184 0.19 -21.74 -11.06
C PHE A 184 -0.97 -22.32 -10.24
N ALA A 185 -2.14 -21.71 -10.30
CA ALA A 185 -3.34 -22.15 -9.60
C ALA A 185 -4.29 -22.91 -10.53
N GLU A 186 -5.02 -23.87 -9.98
CA GLU A 186 -6.11 -24.54 -10.70
C GLU A 186 -7.38 -23.68 -10.63
N GLY A 187 -8.01 -23.44 -11.77
CA GLY A 187 -9.23 -22.65 -11.88
C GLY A 187 -8.98 -21.16 -12.09
N GLU A 188 -10.03 -20.39 -12.06
CA GLU A 188 -10.04 -18.95 -12.31
C GLU A 188 -9.67 -18.16 -11.06
N THR A 189 -8.88 -17.10 -11.24
CA THR A 189 -8.61 -16.11 -10.20
C THR A 189 -9.20 -14.76 -10.59
N CYS A 190 -10.03 -14.19 -9.73
CA CYS A 190 -10.62 -12.88 -9.91
C CYS A 190 -10.07 -11.89 -8.88
N ILE A 191 -9.50 -10.78 -9.36
CA ILE A 191 -8.92 -9.71 -8.54
C ILE A 191 -9.82 -8.49 -8.68
N ARG A 192 -10.47 -8.08 -7.58
CA ARG A 192 -11.49 -7.02 -7.60
C ARG A 192 -11.00 -5.72 -6.97
N ASN A 193 -11.67 -4.63 -7.35
CA ASN A 193 -11.54 -3.30 -6.74
C ASN A 193 -10.12 -2.71 -6.81
N ILE A 194 -9.42 -2.98 -7.91
CA ILE A 194 -8.08 -2.45 -8.21
C ILE A 194 -8.09 -1.39 -9.32
N TYR A 195 -9.20 -0.69 -9.51
CA TYR A 195 -9.35 0.34 -10.55
C TYR A 195 -8.27 1.44 -10.48
N ASN A 196 -7.74 1.71 -9.27
CA ASN A 196 -6.65 2.67 -9.06
C ASN A 196 -5.33 2.27 -9.74
N TRP A 197 -5.19 1.03 -10.19
CA TRP A 197 -4.06 0.59 -11.02
C TRP A 197 -3.95 1.36 -12.34
N ARG A 198 -5.05 1.88 -12.87
CA ARG A 198 -5.04 2.64 -14.12
C ARG A 198 -4.38 4.02 -14.00
N VAL A 199 -4.23 4.53 -12.77
CA VAL A 199 -3.72 5.88 -12.48
C VAL A 199 -2.45 5.88 -11.63
N LYS A 200 -1.72 4.75 -11.59
CA LYS A 200 -0.42 4.63 -10.93
C LYS A 200 0.72 5.14 -11.83
N GLU A 201 1.92 4.64 -11.67
CA GLU A 201 3.09 4.96 -12.52
C GLU A 201 2.90 4.58 -13.99
N THR A 202 1.99 3.64 -14.25
CA THR A 202 1.48 3.22 -15.54
C THR A 202 0.03 2.75 -15.37
N ASP A 203 -0.68 2.44 -16.45
CA ASP A 203 -1.89 1.62 -16.39
C ASP A 203 -1.49 0.16 -16.12
N ARG A 204 -1.44 -0.19 -14.83
CA ARG A 204 -1.01 -1.53 -14.36
C ARG A 204 -1.94 -2.63 -14.83
N LEU A 205 -3.26 -2.37 -14.97
CA LEU A 205 -4.23 -3.35 -15.49
C LEU A 205 -3.86 -3.74 -16.90
N ASN A 206 -3.76 -2.76 -17.79
CA ASN A 206 -3.39 -3.02 -19.18
C ASN A 206 -1.99 -3.64 -19.30
N ALA A 207 -1.02 -3.19 -18.49
CA ALA A 207 0.33 -3.75 -18.50
C ALA A 207 0.34 -5.23 -18.09
N MET A 208 -0.31 -5.57 -16.98
CA MET A 208 -0.39 -6.96 -16.50
C MET A 208 -1.14 -7.86 -17.48
N ALA A 209 -2.31 -7.42 -17.98
CA ALA A 209 -3.08 -8.20 -18.94
C ALA A 209 -2.28 -8.44 -20.23
N THR A 210 -1.58 -7.41 -20.72
CA THR A 210 -0.74 -7.53 -21.92
C THR A 210 0.38 -8.55 -21.73
N GLU A 211 1.09 -8.51 -20.61
CA GLU A 211 2.21 -9.42 -20.36
C GLU A 211 1.74 -10.86 -20.09
N LEU A 212 0.65 -11.05 -19.35
CA LEU A 212 0.09 -12.37 -19.08
C LEU A 212 -0.44 -13.04 -20.36
N ARG A 213 -1.09 -12.28 -21.26
CA ARG A 213 -1.58 -12.79 -22.56
C ARG A 213 -0.43 -13.29 -23.45
N LYS A 214 0.79 -12.70 -23.36
CA LYS A 214 1.98 -13.21 -24.06
C LYS A 214 2.40 -14.61 -23.61
N LEU A 215 2.05 -14.99 -22.38
CA LEU A 215 2.29 -16.34 -21.85
C LEU A 215 1.18 -17.33 -22.24
N GLY A 216 0.20 -16.93 -23.04
CA GLY A 216 -0.90 -17.78 -23.50
C GLY A 216 -2.06 -17.89 -22.50
N VAL A 217 -2.14 -16.98 -21.53
CA VAL A 217 -3.21 -16.97 -20.53
C VAL A 217 -4.37 -16.11 -21.00
N GLU A 218 -5.60 -16.58 -20.80
CA GLU A 218 -6.79 -15.77 -21.00
C GLU A 218 -6.92 -14.78 -19.84
N VAL A 219 -7.06 -13.50 -20.17
CA VAL A 219 -7.17 -12.41 -19.18
C VAL A 219 -8.27 -11.44 -19.61
N GLU A 220 -9.24 -11.22 -18.74
CA GLU A 220 -10.26 -10.16 -18.86
C GLU A 220 -9.94 -8.99 -17.92
N GLU A 221 -10.29 -7.74 -18.36
CA GLU A 221 -10.05 -6.50 -17.60
C GLU A 221 -11.36 -5.79 -17.26
#